data_31db88a44f8b93aa2476fc04377d5fb5
#
_entry.id   31db88a44f8b93aa2476fc04377d5fb5
#
_cell.length_a   1.000
_cell.length_b   1.000
_cell.length_c   1.000
_cell.angle_alpha   90.00
_cell.angle_beta   90.00
_cell.angle_gamma   90.00
#
_symmetry.space_group_name_H-M   'P 1'
#
loop_
_entity.id
_entity.type
_entity.pdbx_description
1 polymer ?
#
loop_
_entity_poly.entity_id
_entity_poly.type
_entity_poly.pdbx_seq_one_letter_code
_entity_poly.pdbx_strand_id
1 'polypeptide(L)'
;MRRREINPEFWTDEKIVELSDGAKLLFQGLWCLADREGRLEDRPISIGFKVRPWDPKSAPRLLNELAANQLITRYQVGDQALILVNGFKNHQHTH
;
A
#
# COMPACT_ATOMS: atom_id res chain seq x y z
N MET A 1 -2.00 -4.64 -13.16
CA MET A 1 -1.43 -3.57 -12.30
C MET A 1 -1.18 -2.31 -13.12
N ARG A 2 -1.18 -1.18 -12.48
CA ARG A 2 -1.02 0.12 -13.12
C ARG A 2 0.38 0.68 -12.87
N ARG A 3 0.89 1.43 -13.83
CA ARG A 3 2.13 2.19 -13.62
C ARG A 3 1.86 3.33 -12.65
N ARG A 4 2.81 3.59 -11.76
CA ARG A 4 2.73 4.70 -10.82
C ARG A 4 4.09 5.40 -10.77
N GLU A 5 4.04 6.67 -10.43
CA GLU A 5 5.25 7.46 -10.23
C GLU A 5 5.66 7.41 -8.77
N ILE A 6 6.96 7.46 -8.52
CA ILE A 6 7.50 7.62 -7.19
C ILE A 6 7.98 9.06 -7.06
N ASN A 7 7.32 9.81 -6.17
CA ASN A 7 7.77 11.16 -5.84
C ASN A 7 9.08 11.05 -5.06
N PRO A 8 10.14 11.78 -5.45
CA PRO A 8 11.40 11.72 -4.70
C PRO A 8 11.26 11.98 -3.20
N GLU A 9 10.29 12.76 -2.79
CA GLU A 9 10.04 13.05 -1.38
C GLU A 9 9.63 11.81 -0.59
N PHE A 10 9.22 10.73 -1.27
CA PHE A 10 8.93 9.46 -0.63
C PHE A 10 10.08 8.99 0.24
N TRP A 11 11.32 9.15 -0.24
CA TRP A 11 12.49 8.61 0.43
C TRP A 11 12.84 9.33 1.74
N THR A 12 12.36 10.55 1.93
CA THR A 12 12.65 11.37 3.10
C THR A 12 11.42 11.66 3.95
N ASP A 13 10.26 11.14 3.57
CA ASP A 13 9.03 11.29 4.35
C ASP A 13 9.20 10.59 5.71
N GLU A 14 8.92 11.30 6.80
CA GLU A 14 9.11 10.78 8.16
C GLU A 14 8.39 9.46 8.40
N LYS A 15 7.18 9.31 7.86
CA LYS A 15 6.41 8.09 8.03
C LYS A 15 7.01 6.91 7.28
N ILE A 16 7.64 7.19 6.14
CA ILE A 16 8.24 6.15 5.30
C ILE A 16 9.59 5.72 5.87
N VAL A 17 10.39 6.69 6.33
CA VAL A 17 11.74 6.42 6.83
C VAL A 17 11.73 5.38 7.95
N GLU A 18 10.72 5.41 8.80
CA GLU A 18 10.63 4.51 9.96
C GLU A 18 10.12 3.11 9.62
N LEU A 19 9.63 2.89 8.40
CA LEU A 19 9.13 1.58 8.00
C LEU A 19 10.27 0.59 7.76
N SER A 20 9.94 -0.70 7.93
CA SER A 20 10.83 -1.75 7.44
C SER A 20 10.94 -1.68 5.92
N ASP A 21 12.03 -2.22 5.37
CA ASP A 21 12.20 -2.25 3.92
C ASP A 21 11.08 -3.01 3.22
N GLY A 22 10.62 -4.10 3.83
CA GLY A 22 9.49 -4.86 3.30
C GLY A 22 8.22 -4.03 3.21
N ALA A 23 7.93 -3.23 4.24
CA ALA A 23 6.76 -2.38 4.24
C ALA A 23 6.86 -1.27 3.19
N LYS A 24 8.04 -0.70 3.01
CA LYS A 24 8.28 0.31 1.97
C LYS A 24 7.97 -0.25 0.58
N LEU A 25 8.49 -1.44 0.28
CA LEU A 25 8.25 -2.09 -1.00
C LEU A 25 6.78 -2.46 -1.18
N LEU A 26 6.17 -3.02 -0.14
CA LEU A 26 4.75 -3.36 -0.21
C LEU A 26 3.89 -2.13 -0.45
N PHE A 27 4.20 -1.03 0.21
CA PHE A 27 3.45 0.21 0.06
C PHE A 27 3.45 0.66 -1.41
N GLN A 28 4.61 0.64 -2.06
CA GLN A 28 4.69 0.97 -3.48
C GLN A 28 3.90 -0.04 -4.34
N GLY A 29 3.93 -1.31 -3.97
CA GLY A 29 3.13 -2.33 -4.65
C GLY A 29 1.64 -2.06 -4.54
N LEU A 30 1.17 -1.59 -3.38
CA LEU A 30 -0.24 -1.23 -3.22
C LEU A 30 -0.65 -0.10 -4.17
N TRP A 31 0.24 0.85 -4.44
CA TRP A 31 -0.04 1.91 -5.41
C TRP A 31 -0.38 1.31 -6.78
N CYS A 32 0.33 0.27 -7.18
CA CYS A 32 0.10 -0.38 -8.47
C CYS A 32 -1.22 -1.16 -8.51
N LEU A 33 -1.67 -1.65 -7.37
CA LEU A 33 -2.92 -2.42 -7.27
C LEU A 33 -4.15 -1.52 -7.08
N ALA A 34 -3.96 -0.34 -6.51
CA ALA A 34 -5.06 0.54 -6.15
C ALA A 34 -5.74 1.12 -7.41
N ASP A 35 -7.04 1.43 -7.26
CA ASP A 35 -7.77 2.17 -8.29
C ASP A 35 -7.34 3.65 -8.26
N ARG A 36 -7.98 4.48 -9.10
CA ARG A 36 -7.60 5.89 -9.19
C ARG A 36 -7.87 6.68 -7.90
N GLU A 37 -8.71 6.14 -7.03
CA GLU A 37 -9.02 6.76 -5.74
C GLU A 37 -8.14 6.23 -4.61
N GLY A 38 -7.22 5.33 -4.90
CA GLY A 38 -6.33 4.74 -3.92
C GLY A 38 -6.95 3.58 -3.16
N ARG A 39 -8.00 2.94 -3.69
CA ARG A 39 -8.71 1.85 -3.02
C ARG A 39 -8.38 0.52 -3.65
N LEU A 40 -8.32 -0.51 -2.83
CA LEU A 40 -8.16 -1.89 -3.29
C LEU A 40 -8.81 -2.83 -2.28
N GLU A 41 -9.05 -4.08 -2.70
CA GLU A 41 -9.59 -5.10 -1.81
C GLU A 41 -8.53 -5.50 -0.78
N ASP A 42 -8.97 -5.69 0.46
CA ASP A 42 -8.11 -6.14 1.55
C ASP A 42 -8.03 -7.66 1.57
N ARG A 43 -7.20 -8.20 0.69
CA ARG A 43 -6.94 -9.64 0.60
C ARG A 43 -5.45 -9.86 0.76
N PRO A 44 -4.96 -10.00 2.01
CA PRO A 44 -3.51 -10.00 2.26
C PRO A 44 -2.74 -11.06 1.50
N ILE A 45 -3.26 -12.27 1.41
CA ILE A 45 -2.56 -13.35 0.71
C ILE A 45 -2.50 -13.07 -0.79
N SER A 46 -3.62 -12.62 -1.38
CA SER A 46 -3.65 -12.26 -2.79
C SER A 46 -2.70 -11.10 -3.09
N ILE A 47 -2.70 -10.08 -2.22
CA ILE A 47 -1.78 -8.95 -2.34
C ILE A 47 -0.34 -9.45 -2.33
N GLY A 48 -0.01 -10.35 -1.41
CA GLY A 48 1.33 -10.91 -1.32
C GLY A 48 1.77 -11.59 -2.60
N PHE A 49 0.91 -12.41 -3.19
CA PHE A 49 1.24 -13.08 -4.44
C PHE A 49 1.42 -12.10 -5.61
N LYS A 50 0.69 -10.99 -5.60
CA LYS A 50 0.75 -10.02 -6.71
C LYS A 50 1.95 -9.09 -6.63
N VAL A 51 2.29 -8.59 -5.45
CA VAL A 51 3.31 -7.54 -5.32
C VAL A 51 4.47 -7.92 -4.41
N ARG A 52 4.47 -9.14 -3.86
CA ARG A 52 5.57 -9.67 -3.06
C ARG A 52 5.72 -11.16 -3.28
N PRO A 53 5.84 -11.59 -4.57
CA PRO A 53 5.82 -13.04 -4.88
C PRO A 53 7.02 -13.80 -4.32
N TRP A 54 8.11 -13.12 -3.96
CA TRP A 54 9.27 -13.76 -3.33
C TRP A 54 9.05 -14.07 -1.85
N ASP A 55 8.03 -13.47 -1.23
CA ASP A 55 7.71 -13.71 0.18
C ASP A 55 6.27 -13.31 0.48
N PRO A 56 5.29 -13.98 -0.14
CA PRO A 56 3.89 -13.56 0.00
C PRO A 56 3.35 -13.70 1.42
N LYS A 57 3.91 -14.61 2.22
CA LYS A 57 3.45 -14.83 3.59
C LYS A 57 3.72 -13.65 4.51
N SER A 58 4.64 -12.76 4.14
CA SER A 58 4.93 -11.57 4.93
C SER A 58 3.90 -10.46 4.74
N ALA A 59 3.05 -10.53 3.72
CA ALA A 59 2.12 -9.45 3.40
C ALA A 59 1.16 -9.11 4.55
N PRO A 60 0.53 -10.08 5.25
CA PRO A 60 -0.36 -9.71 6.35
C PRO A 60 0.33 -8.90 7.43
N ARG A 61 1.54 -9.29 7.82
CA ARG A 61 2.32 -8.57 8.85
C ARG A 61 2.69 -7.18 8.37
N LEU A 62 3.11 -7.05 7.12
CA LEU A 62 3.53 -5.77 6.55
C LEU A 62 2.33 -4.83 6.36
N LEU A 63 1.16 -5.35 6.02
CA LEU A 63 -0.05 -4.54 5.96
C LEU A 63 -0.40 -4.00 7.34
N ASN A 64 -0.23 -4.80 8.39
CA ASN A 64 -0.45 -4.34 9.76
C ASN A 64 0.54 -3.20 10.10
N GLU A 65 1.78 -3.32 9.68
CA GLU A 65 2.77 -2.27 9.89
C GLU A 65 2.35 -0.96 9.19
N LEU A 66 1.91 -1.05 7.94
CA LEU A 66 1.45 0.12 7.20
C LEU A 66 0.24 0.76 7.86
N ALA A 67 -0.71 -0.04 8.34
CA ALA A 67 -1.89 0.46 9.03
C ALA A 67 -1.52 1.14 10.36
N ALA A 68 -0.60 0.53 11.11
CA ALA A 68 -0.15 1.08 12.38
C ALA A 68 0.56 2.43 12.21
N ASN A 69 1.19 2.65 11.07
CA ASN A 69 1.84 3.92 10.74
C ASN A 69 0.94 4.86 9.94
N GLN A 70 -0.35 4.54 9.85
CA GLN A 70 -1.35 5.40 9.22
C GLN A 70 -1.11 5.67 7.73
N LEU A 71 -0.42 4.76 7.06
CA LEU A 71 -0.19 4.86 5.61
C LEU A 71 -1.33 4.24 4.81
N ILE A 72 -2.06 3.33 5.43
CA ILE A 72 -3.28 2.78 4.88
C ILE A 72 -4.38 2.78 5.93
N THR A 73 -5.62 2.84 5.48
CA THR A 73 -6.80 2.67 6.32
C THR A 73 -7.51 1.40 5.86
N ARG A 74 -7.78 0.50 6.80
CA ARG A 74 -8.52 -0.74 6.53
C ARG A 74 -9.95 -0.54 7.02
N TYR A 75 -10.92 -0.86 6.16
CA TYR A 75 -12.32 -0.64 6.47
C TYR A 75 -13.18 -1.67 5.78
N GLN A 76 -14.46 -1.66 6.09
CA GLN A 76 -15.40 -2.64 5.57
C GLN A 76 -16.64 -1.95 5.03
N VAL A 77 -17.09 -2.41 3.85
CA VAL A 77 -18.34 -1.96 3.26
C VAL A 77 -19.16 -3.21 2.99
N GLY A 78 -20.22 -3.42 3.79
CA GLY A 78 -20.98 -4.66 3.73
C GLY A 78 -20.08 -5.85 4.07
N ASP A 79 -20.01 -6.82 3.17
CA ASP A 79 -19.18 -8.01 3.33
C ASP A 79 -17.77 -7.84 2.75
N GLN A 80 -17.45 -6.65 2.23
CA GLN A 80 -16.21 -6.43 1.51
C GLN A 80 -15.22 -5.68 2.37
N ALA A 81 -14.05 -6.29 2.58
CA ALA A 81 -12.93 -5.65 3.26
C ALA A 81 -12.11 -4.85 2.24
N LEU A 82 -11.80 -3.61 2.56
CA LEU A 82 -11.14 -2.69 1.65
C LEU A 82 -9.95 -2.01 2.34
N ILE A 83 -9.03 -1.55 1.51
CA ILE A 83 -7.90 -0.73 1.92
C ILE A 83 -7.96 0.58 1.16
N LEU A 84 -7.77 1.68 1.86
CA LEU A 84 -7.52 2.98 1.25
C LEU A 84 -6.07 3.34 1.50
N VAL A 85 -5.34 3.65 0.44
CA VAL A 85 -3.98 4.19 0.55
C VAL A 85 -4.09 5.65 0.93
N ASN A 86 -3.68 5.99 2.16
CA ASN A 86 -3.84 7.33 2.67
C ASN A 86 -2.94 8.30 1.90
N GLY A 87 -3.49 9.46 1.56
CA GLY A 87 -2.74 10.47 0.81
C GLY A 87 -2.35 10.04 -0.60
N PHE A 88 -3.06 9.07 -1.17
CA PHE A 88 -2.71 8.52 -2.48
C PHE A 88 -2.56 9.61 -3.54
N LYS A 89 -3.47 10.56 -3.58
CA LYS A 89 -3.43 11.65 -4.56
C LYS A 89 -2.25 12.59 -4.35
N ASN A 90 -1.71 12.64 -3.13
CA ASN A 90 -0.51 13.42 -2.83
C ASN A 90 0.76 12.70 -3.28
N HIS A 91 0.70 11.38 -3.36
CA HIS A 91 1.83 10.56 -3.81
C HIS A 91 1.86 10.38 -5.32
N GLN A 92 0.74 10.60 -5.99
CA GLN A 92 0.61 10.43 -7.44
C GLN A 92 0.12 11.73 -8.07
N HIS A 93 0.86 12.21 -9.07
CA HIS A 93 0.44 13.37 -9.84
C HIS A 93 -0.39 12.88 -11.02
N THR A 94 -1.62 13.37 -11.09
CA THR A 94 -2.49 13.14 -12.24
C THR A 94 -2.51 14.42 -13.05
N HIS A 95 -2.10 14.32 -14.27
CA HIS A 95 -2.15 15.44 -15.22
C HIS A 95 -3.22 15.20 -16.25
#